data_8187e52f583b9b7205b1dec6e46ca76b
#
_entry.id   8187e52f583b9b7205b1dec6e46ca76b
#
_cell.length_a   1.000
_cell.length_b   1.000
_cell.length_c   1.000
_cell.angle_alpha   90.00
_cell.angle_beta   90.00
_cell.angle_gamma   90.00
#
_symmetry.space_group_name_H-M   'P 1'
#
loop_
_entity.id
_entity.type
_entity.pdbx_description
1 polymer ?
#
loop_
_entity_poly.entity_id
_entity_poly.type
_entity_poly.pdbx_seq_one_letter_code
_entity_poly.pdbx_strand_id
1 'polypeptide(L)'
;MYAFSGSSGLTSLTIPSSVTEIGSYAFEDCSGLTSLTIPSSVTSIGWYAFEGCSGLTSLTIPSSVTEIGRETFMGCSGLTSLTIPSSVTSIGWSAFSGCSGLTSLTIPSSVTSIGYYAFSGCSGLTSLTIPSSVTSIDDNAFSGCSGLTSIYVYPEKVPILGTGVFSGCDAKNCTVYVPTGTYDDYWLSEFGYFENIVEFDATGIDKVTTSTDAKELSRYLVNGQRLSAPAKGLNIVKYSDGSVKKVAVQ
;
A
#
# COMPACT_ATOMS: atom_id res chain seq x y z
N MET A 1 2.37 26.79 -12.04
CA MET A 1 3.74 26.31 -11.75
C MET A 1 4.35 27.14 -10.63
N TYR A 2 5.01 26.54 -9.63
CA TYR A 2 5.80 27.17 -8.54
C TYR A 2 5.07 28.22 -7.68
N ALA A 3 3.73 28.12 -7.55
CA ALA A 3 2.95 29.20 -6.90
C ALA A 3 3.36 29.44 -5.44
N PHE A 4 3.72 28.40 -4.70
CA PHE A 4 4.17 28.44 -3.29
C PHE A 4 5.47 27.65 -3.07
N SER A 5 6.19 27.26 -4.14
CA SER A 5 7.44 26.48 -4.02
C SER A 5 8.40 27.16 -3.03
N GLY A 6 8.99 26.35 -2.14
CA GLY A 6 9.92 26.81 -1.11
C GLY A 6 9.29 27.60 0.05
N SER A 7 7.96 27.70 0.11
CA SER A 7 7.28 28.44 1.19
C SER A 7 7.28 27.65 2.50
N SER A 8 8.45 27.41 3.08
CA SER A 8 8.63 26.61 4.30
C SER A 8 7.94 27.16 5.56
N GLY A 9 7.62 28.45 5.56
CA GLY A 9 6.84 29.09 6.65
C GLY A 9 5.33 28.97 6.50
N LEU A 10 4.83 28.43 5.37
CA LEU A 10 3.41 28.22 5.14
C LEU A 10 2.92 27.02 5.97
N THR A 11 2.10 27.27 6.99
CA THR A 11 1.61 26.19 7.88
C THR A 11 0.24 25.66 7.50
N SER A 12 -0.57 26.46 6.84
CA SER A 12 -1.90 26.06 6.35
C SER A 12 -2.31 26.93 5.17
N LEU A 13 -3.10 26.36 4.28
CA LEU A 13 -3.68 27.07 3.12
C LEU A 13 -5.06 26.48 2.80
N THR A 14 -5.98 27.34 2.46
CA THR A 14 -7.28 26.95 1.90
C THR A 14 -7.28 27.14 0.40
N ILE A 15 -7.43 26.06 -0.36
CA ILE A 15 -7.59 26.10 -1.82
C ILE A 15 -9.07 26.40 -2.13
N PRO A 16 -9.40 27.49 -2.83
CA PRO A 16 -10.78 27.81 -3.18
C PRO A 16 -11.42 26.75 -4.09
N SER A 17 -12.73 26.56 -3.97
CA SER A 17 -13.49 25.61 -4.82
C SER A 17 -13.56 26.01 -6.31
N SER A 18 -13.09 27.19 -6.68
CA SER A 18 -12.91 27.60 -8.07
C SER A 18 -11.65 27.03 -8.72
N VAL A 19 -10.72 26.47 -7.93
CA VAL A 19 -9.49 25.87 -8.44
C VAL A 19 -9.81 24.48 -8.99
N THR A 20 -9.46 24.23 -10.23
CA THR A 20 -9.68 22.93 -10.92
C THR A 20 -8.38 22.17 -11.17
N GLU A 21 -7.23 22.81 -11.01
CA GLU A 21 -5.91 22.21 -11.23
C GLU A 21 -4.90 22.72 -10.21
N ILE A 22 -4.07 21.81 -9.67
CA ILE A 22 -2.85 22.14 -8.94
C ILE A 22 -1.68 21.92 -9.88
N GLY A 23 -1.01 23.00 -10.27
CA GLY A 23 0.10 22.95 -11.24
C GLY A 23 1.35 22.27 -10.68
N SER A 24 2.27 21.89 -11.56
CA SER A 24 3.55 21.28 -11.18
C SER A 24 4.35 22.21 -10.26
N TYR A 25 5.00 21.62 -9.23
CA TYR A 25 5.81 22.31 -8.21
C TYR A 25 5.02 23.33 -7.37
N ALA A 26 3.70 23.29 -7.37
CA ALA A 26 2.89 24.34 -6.75
C ALA A 26 3.17 24.52 -5.27
N PHE A 27 3.45 23.45 -4.54
CA PHE A 27 3.76 23.42 -3.11
C PHE A 27 5.08 22.68 -2.80
N GLU A 28 5.97 22.56 -3.79
CA GLU A 28 7.29 21.97 -3.61
C GLU A 28 7.99 22.60 -2.40
N ASP A 29 8.59 21.76 -1.52
CA ASP A 29 9.33 22.18 -0.32
C ASP A 29 8.53 23.10 0.64
N CYS A 30 7.20 23.02 0.63
CA CYS A 30 6.37 23.63 1.66
C CYS A 30 6.45 22.82 2.96
N SER A 31 7.64 22.70 3.55
CA SER A 31 7.93 21.83 4.68
C SER A 31 7.19 22.19 5.97
N GLY A 32 6.72 23.43 6.11
CA GLY A 32 5.89 23.86 7.24
C GLY A 32 4.41 23.53 7.11
N LEU A 33 3.95 23.10 5.93
CA LEU A 33 2.54 22.81 5.69
C LEU A 33 2.12 21.54 6.44
N THR A 34 1.27 21.68 7.46
CA THR A 34 0.87 20.57 8.32
C THR A 34 -0.45 19.92 7.90
N SER A 35 -1.31 20.68 7.25
CA SER A 35 -2.58 20.21 6.72
C SER A 35 -2.98 20.97 5.46
N LEU A 36 -3.59 20.24 4.53
CA LEU A 36 -4.15 20.81 3.31
C LEU A 36 -5.39 20.03 2.89
N THR A 37 -6.44 20.76 2.56
CA THR A 37 -7.64 20.17 1.93
C THR A 37 -7.63 20.50 0.45
N ILE A 38 -7.61 19.47 -0.38
CA ILE A 38 -7.76 19.61 -1.84
C ILE A 38 -9.26 19.53 -2.15
N PRO A 39 -9.86 20.58 -2.72
CA PRO A 39 -11.30 20.59 -3.00
C PRO A 39 -11.65 19.63 -4.14
N SER A 40 -12.90 19.13 -4.12
CA SER A 40 -13.41 18.21 -5.15
C SER A 40 -13.49 18.79 -6.56
N SER A 41 -13.33 20.08 -6.70
CA SER A 41 -13.19 20.76 -8.01
C SER A 41 -11.86 20.46 -8.69
N VAL A 42 -10.82 20.05 -7.94
CA VAL A 42 -9.51 19.74 -8.51
C VAL A 42 -9.58 18.38 -9.21
N THR A 43 -9.32 18.40 -10.51
CA THR A 43 -9.32 17.20 -11.37
C THR A 43 -7.92 16.72 -11.74
N SER A 44 -6.90 17.58 -11.58
CA SER A 44 -5.51 17.22 -11.86
C SER A 44 -4.54 17.80 -10.84
N ILE A 45 -3.49 17.05 -10.55
CA ILE A 45 -2.38 17.44 -9.68
C ILE A 45 -1.09 17.21 -10.49
N GLY A 46 -0.35 18.28 -10.68
CA GLY A 46 0.88 18.27 -11.49
C GLY A 46 2.04 17.54 -10.82
N TRP A 47 3.07 17.26 -11.59
CA TRP A 47 4.28 16.62 -11.12
C TRP A 47 4.98 17.47 -10.04
N TYR A 48 5.55 16.81 -9.04
CA TYR A 48 6.26 17.46 -7.92
C TYR A 48 5.37 18.41 -7.09
N ALA A 49 4.05 18.36 -7.25
CA ALA A 49 3.18 19.41 -6.70
C ALA A 49 3.30 19.57 -5.18
N PHE A 50 3.60 18.49 -4.45
CA PHE A 50 3.78 18.46 -3.00
C PHE A 50 5.11 17.81 -2.59
N GLU A 51 6.09 17.76 -3.49
CA GLU A 51 7.41 17.24 -3.15
C GLU A 51 7.98 17.98 -1.94
N GLY A 52 8.60 17.25 -1.01
CA GLY A 52 9.23 17.85 0.16
C GLY A 52 8.28 18.46 1.21
N CYS A 53 6.96 18.28 1.08
CA CYS A 53 6.01 18.72 2.10
C CYS A 53 6.12 17.86 3.37
N SER A 54 7.27 17.89 4.01
CA SER A 54 7.62 16.98 5.13
C SER A 54 6.80 17.21 6.41
N GLY A 55 6.19 18.38 6.57
CA GLY A 55 5.29 18.69 7.68
C GLY A 55 3.87 18.13 7.53
N LEU A 56 3.49 17.72 6.32
CA LEU A 56 2.13 17.26 6.02
C LEU A 56 1.85 15.90 6.70
N THR A 57 0.89 15.89 7.63
CA THR A 57 0.59 14.69 8.43
C THR A 57 -0.54 13.83 7.88
N SER A 58 -1.46 14.44 7.15
CA SER A 58 -2.57 13.75 6.50
C SER A 58 -2.95 14.45 5.21
N LEU A 59 -3.38 13.68 4.22
CA LEU A 59 -3.85 14.17 2.94
C LEU A 59 -4.99 13.31 2.42
N THR A 60 -6.04 13.95 1.94
CA THR A 60 -7.12 13.31 1.20
C THR A 60 -7.07 13.77 -0.25
N ILE A 61 -6.87 12.83 -1.17
CA ILE A 61 -6.92 13.07 -2.61
C ILE A 61 -8.38 12.99 -3.03
N PRO A 62 -8.95 13.99 -3.69
CA PRO A 62 -10.36 13.96 -4.07
C PRO A 62 -10.63 12.94 -5.18
N SER A 63 -11.86 12.39 -5.20
CA SER A 63 -12.30 11.39 -6.20
C SER A 63 -12.40 11.93 -7.63
N SER A 64 -12.23 13.23 -7.83
CA SER A 64 -12.10 13.87 -9.14
C SER A 64 -10.72 13.63 -9.78
N VAL A 65 -9.70 13.24 -9.00
CA VAL A 65 -8.35 12.95 -9.49
C VAL A 65 -8.29 11.48 -9.94
N THR A 66 -7.81 11.26 -11.16
CA THR A 66 -7.74 9.92 -11.78
C THR A 66 -6.33 9.36 -11.91
N GLU A 67 -5.31 10.18 -11.68
CA GLU A 67 -3.91 9.82 -11.78
C GLU A 67 -3.09 10.52 -10.69
N ILE A 68 -2.13 9.82 -10.12
CA ILE A 68 -1.09 10.41 -9.27
C ILE A 68 0.21 10.40 -10.07
N GLY A 69 0.63 11.59 -10.47
CA GLY A 69 1.76 11.77 -11.37
C GLY A 69 3.12 11.54 -10.71
N ARG A 70 4.16 11.81 -11.51
CA ARG A 70 5.56 11.69 -11.10
C ARG A 70 5.86 12.59 -9.90
N GLU A 71 6.47 12.00 -8.86
CA GLU A 71 7.04 12.68 -7.69
C GLU A 71 6.07 13.61 -6.94
N THR A 72 4.76 13.41 -7.16
CA THR A 72 3.72 14.31 -6.65
C THR A 72 3.79 14.50 -5.13
N PHE A 73 4.09 13.45 -4.36
CA PHE A 73 4.19 13.47 -2.89
C PHE A 73 5.54 12.93 -2.39
N MET A 74 6.58 12.99 -3.24
CA MET A 74 7.91 12.54 -2.87
C MET A 74 8.40 13.31 -1.63
N GLY A 75 8.98 12.61 -0.66
CA GLY A 75 9.54 13.25 0.54
C GLY A 75 8.52 13.80 1.55
N CYS A 76 7.21 13.49 1.41
CA CYS A 76 6.20 13.81 2.42
C CYS A 76 6.39 12.93 3.67
N SER A 77 7.52 13.05 4.36
CA SER A 77 7.94 12.14 5.43
C SER A 77 7.08 12.20 6.70
N GLY A 78 6.35 13.29 6.91
CA GLY A 78 5.39 13.45 8.00
C GLY A 78 4.05 12.76 7.77
N LEU A 79 3.78 12.31 6.54
CA LEU A 79 2.48 11.74 6.17
C LEU A 79 2.28 10.38 6.84
N THR A 80 1.36 10.30 7.80
CA THR A 80 1.08 9.07 8.56
C THR A 80 -0.08 8.26 8.00
N SER A 81 -0.99 8.92 7.29
CA SER A 81 -2.13 8.28 6.63
C SER A 81 -2.38 8.88 5.24
N LEU A 82 -2.72 8.02 4.30
CA LEU A 82 -3.04 8.36 2.92
C LEU A 82 -4.26 7.58 2.46
N THR A 83 -5.22 8.27 1.86
CA THR A 83 -6.32 7.63 1.14
C THR A 83 -6.18 7.92 -0.35
N ILE A 84 -5.92 6.88 -1.12
CA ILE A 84 -5.94 6.92 -2.59
C ILE A 84 -7.36 6.61 -3.04
N PRO A 85 -8.04 7.50 -3.76
CA PRO A 85 -9.43 7.27 -4.17
C PRO A 85 -9.53 6.21 -5.26
N SER A 86 -10.70 5.56 -5.35
CA SER A 86 -10.99 4.52 -6.36
C SER A 86 -11.07 5.05 -7.80
N SER A 87 -10.97 6.35 -8.00
CA SER A 87 -10.82 6.98 -9.32
C SER A 87 -9.40 6.84 -9.89
N VAL A 88 -8.39 6.61 -9.03
CA VAL A 88 -6.99 6.51 -9.46
C VAL A 88 -6.73 5.17 -10.11
N THR A 89 -6.21 5.18 -11.34
CA THR A 89 -5.91 3.98 -12.13
C THR A 89 -4.42 3.66 -12.22
N SER A 90 -3.55 4.63 -11.94
CA SER A 90 -2.10 4.47 -11.97
C SER A 90 -1.41 5.32 -10.91
N ILE A 91 -0.29 4.81 -10.40
CA ILE A 91 0.60 5.49 -9.46
C ILE A 91 1.93 5.69 -10.17
N GLY A 92 2.32 6.94 -10.35
CA GLY A 92 3.47 7.32 -11.17
C GLY A 92 4.82 7.11 -10.50
N TRP A 93 5.87 7.45 -11.23
CA TRP A 93 7.26 7.34 -10.80
C TRP A 93 7.51 8.16 -9.52
N SER A 94 8.10 7.52 -8.50
CA SER A 94 8.43 8.11 -7.19
C SER A 94 7.29 8.86 -6.50
N ALA A 95 6.04 8.57 -6.85
CA ALA A 95 4.89 9.36 -6.42
C ALA A 95 4.79 9.54 -4.90
N PHE A 96 5.21 8.55 -4.11
CA PHE A 96 5.26 8.56 -2.64
C PHE A 96 6.62 8.14 -2.09
N SER A 97 7.68 8.24 -2.89
CA SER A 97 9.02 7.90 -2.44
C SER A 97 9.42 8.73 -1.22
N GLY A 98 9.99 8.11 -0.21
CA GLY A 98 10.40 8.80 1.03
C GLY A 98 9.28 9.20 1.98
N CYS A 99 8.03 8.74 1.77
CA CYS A 99 6.94 8.93 2.73
C CYS A 99 7.14 8.01 3.96
N SER A 100 8.21 8.23 4.70
CA SER A 100 8.67 7.33 5.77
C SER A 100 7.76 7.27 7.00
N GLY A 101 6.89 8.25 7.19
CA GLY A 101 5.88 8.28 8.24
C GLY A 101 4.66 7.40 7.97
N LEU A 102 4.48 6.94 6.72
CA LEU A 102 3.29 6.19 6.31
C LEU A 102 3.30 4.80 6.96
N THR A 103 2.29 4.51 7.78
CA THR A 103 2.22 3.25 8.55
C THR A 103 1.36 2.18 7.89
N SER A 104 0.41 2.58 7.05
CA SER A 104 -0.45 1.68 6.29
C SER A 104 -0.76 2.26 4.91
N LEU A 105 -0.91 1.37 3.93
CA LEU A 105 -1.25 1.72 2.56
C LEU A 105 -2.30 0.75 2.03
N THR A 106 -3.39 1.31 1.50
CA THR A 106 -4.37 0.58 0.72
C THR A 106 -4.34 1.08 -0.71
N ILE A 107 -3.91 0.22 -1.62
CA ILE A 107 -3.95 0.48 -3.06
C ILE A 107 -5.36 0.12 -3.55
N PRO A 108 -6.11 1.03 -4.17
CA PRO A 108 -7.48 0.74 -4.61
C PRO A 108 -7.52 -0.25 -5.77
N SER A 109 -8.62 -0.98 -5.90
CA SER A 109 -8.82 -1.98 -6.96
C SER A 109 -8.96 -1.40 -8.38
N SER A 110 -8.91 -0.10 -8.52
CA SER A 110 -8.81 0.60 -9.81
C SER A 110 -7.38 0.67 -10.35
N VAL A 111 -6.37 0.53 -9.47
CA VAL A 111 -4.95 0.65 -9.86
C VAL A 111 -4.52 -0.63 -10.59
N THR A 112 -3.96 -0.45 -11.78
CA THR A 112 -3.45 -1.55 -12.62
C THR A 112 -1.93 -1.59 -12.68
N SER A 113 -1.25 -0.48 -12.39
CA SER A 113 0.20 -0.37 -12.44
C SER A 113 0.77 0.48 -11.31
N ILE A 114 1.93 0.09 -10.79
CA ILE A 114 2.70 0.80 -9.77
C ILE A 114 4.06 1.14 -10.38
N GLY A 115 4.35 2.43 -10.50
CA GLY A 115 5.53 2.93 -11.21
C GLY A 115 6.84 2.77 -10.46
N TYR A 116 7.94 3.11 -11.15
CA TYR A 116 9.31 3.07 -10.63
C TYR A 116 9.42 3.84 -9.31
N TYR A 117 10.01 3.24 -8.26
CA TYR A 117 10.23 3.85 -6.95
C TYR A 117 8.98 4.42 -6.27
N ALA A 118 7.77 4.04 -6.71
CA ALA A 118 6.52 4.70 -6.29
C ALA A 118 6.37 4.83 -4.76
N PHE A 119 6.80 3.84 -3.99
CA PHE A 119 6.78 3.79 -2.52
C PHE A 119 8.16 3.50 -1.92
N SER A 120 9.24 3.76 -2.68
CA SER A 120 10.60 3.52 -2.18
C SER A 120 10.86 4.34 -0.92
N GLY A 121 11.47 3.72 0.10
CA GLY A 121 11.79 4.40 1.36
C GLY A 121 10.58 4.67 2.27
N CYS A 122 9.41 4.10 2.02
CA CYS A 122 8.29 4.12 2.95
C CYS A 122 8.57 3.21 4.16
N SER A 123 9.59 3.53 4.94
CA SER A 123 10.14 2.67 6.00
C SER A 123 9.20 2.45 7.19
N GLY A 124 8.22 3.32 7.39
CA GLY A 124 7.18 3.16 8.41
C GLY A 124 6.07 2.18 8.05
N LEU A 125 6.00 1.75 6.77
CA LEU A 125 4.93 0.90 6.29
C LEU A 125 5.05 -0.51 6.88
N THR A 126 4.03 -0.95 7.63
CA THR A 126 4.03 -2.25 8.31
C THR A 126 3.26 -3.32 7.55
N SER A 127 2.29 -2.92 6.74
CA SER A 127 1.46 -3.84 5.95
C SER A 127 1.19 -3.25 4.57
N LEU A 128 1.24 -4.11 3.55
CA LEU A 128 0.92 -3.76 2.16
C LEU A 128 -0.15 -4.71 1.63
N THR A 129 -1.13 -4.16 0.92
CA THR A 129 -2.12 -4.94 0.16
C THR A 129 -2.00 -4.59 -1.32
N ILE A 130 -1.71 -5.59 -2.15
CA ILE A 130 -1.67 -5.50 -3.62
C ILE A 130 -2.97 -6.10 -4.15
N PRO A 131 -3.89 -5.30 -4.70
CA PRO A 131 -5.19 -5.78 -5.17
C PRO A 131 -5.06 -6.60 -6.46
N SER A 132 -6.07 -7.43 -6.74
CA SER A 132 -6.11 -8.31 -7.92
C SER A 132 -6.06 -7.60 -9.28
N SER A 133 -6.31 -6.29 -9.30
CA SER A 133 -6.22 -5.44 -10.48
C SER A 133 -4.80 -5.12 -10.93
N VAL A 134 -3.81 -5.23 -10.03
CA VAL A 134 -2.42 -4.86 -10.34
C VAL A 134 -1.80 -5.90 -11.26
N THR A 135 -1.37 -5.45 -12.44
CA THR A 135 -0.74 -6.28 -13.47
C THR A 135 0.75 -6.01 -13.65
N SER A 136 1.24 -4.87 -13.15
CA SER A 136 2.68 -4.53 -13.20
C SER A 136 3.12 -3.73 -11.97
N ILE A 137 4.35 -4.01 -11.53
CA ILE A 137 5.05 -3.29 -10.47
C ILE A 137 6.47 -3.07 -10.97
N ASP A 138 6.84 -1.80 -11.17
CA ASP A 138 8.11 -1.44 -11.78
C ASP A 138 9.29 -1.52 -10.79
N ASP A 139 10.52 -1.26 -11.31
CA ASP A 139 11.76 -1.39 -10.54
C ASP A 139 11.70 -0.57 -9.23
N ASN A 140 12.17 -1.19 -8.16
CA ASN A 140 12.32 -0.59 -6.84
C ASN A 140 11.04 0.02 -6.24
N ALA A 141 9.86 -0.37 -6.71
CA ALA A 141 8.59 0.27 -6.31
C ALA A 141 8.37 0.30 -4.79
N PHE A 142 8.82 -0.72 -4.05
CA PHE A 142 8.75 -0.82 -2.58
C PHE A 142 10.14 -1.00 -1.94
N SER A 143 11.21 -0.61 -2.63
CA SER A 143 12.55 -0.75 -2.06
C SER A 143 12.70 0.12 -0.79
N GLY A 144 13.39 -0.40 0.22
CA GLY A 144 13.58 0.31 1.49
C GLY A 144 12.33 0.42 2.37
N CYS A 145 11.24 -0.31 2.07
CA CYS A 145 10.09 -0.45 2.97
C CYS A 145 10.46 -1.40 4.13
N SER A 146 11.44 -1.01 4.94
CA SER A 146 12.06 -1.87 5.97
C SER A 146 11.15 -2.23 7.14
N GLY A 147 10.05 -1.51 7.32
CA GLY A 147 9.05 -1.77 8.36
C GLY A 147 8.03 -2.86 8.00
N LEU A 148 8.03 -3.36 6.75
CA LEU A 148 7.03 -4.34 6.31
C LEU A 148 7.15 -5.66 7.08
N THR A 149 6.04 -6.08 7.68
CA THR A 149 5.87 -7.38 8.35
C THR A 149 4.88 -8.29 7.64
N SER A 150 4.03 -7.74 6.78
CA SER A 150 3.05 -8.50 6.00
C SER A 150 2.77 -7.88 4.65
N ILE A 151 2.69 -8.71 3.61
CA ILE A 151 2.27 -8.33 2.25
C ILE A 151 1.16 -9.27 1.83
N TYR A 152 -0.01 -8.74 1.51
CA TYR A 152 -1.15 -9.50 0.98
C TYR A 152 -1.25 -9.27 -0.52
N VAL A 153 -1.10 -10.32 -1.30
CA VAL A 153 -1.11 -10.29 -2.77
C VAL A 153 -2.35 -11.00 -3.26
N TYR A 154 -3.22 -10.30 -3.98
CA TYR A 154 -4.50 -10.85 -4.47
C TYR A 154 -4.51 -11.29 -5.94
N PRO A 155 -3.59 -10.86 -6.83
CA PRO A 155 -3.53 -11.37 -8.19
C PRO A 155 -3.31 -12.89 -8.21
N GLU A 156 -4.11 -13.63 -8.99
CA GLU A 156 -3.93 -15.08 -9.22
C GLU A 156 -2.72 -15.38 -10.13
N LYS A 157 -2.29 -14.40 -10.89
CA LYS A 157 -1.07 -14.45 -11.71
C LYS A 157 -0.10 -13.42 -11.18
N VAL A 158 1.16 -13.81 -11.06
CA VAL A 158 2.21 -12.87 -10.66
C VAL A 158 2.21 -11.68 -11.61
N PRO A 159 2.10 -10.44 -11.09
CA PRO A 159 2.26 -9.24 -11.91
C PRO A 159 3.60 -9.24 -12.66
N ILE A 160 3.70 -8.48 -13.74
CA ILE A 160 5.01 -8.17 -14.34
C ILE A 160 5.79 -7.37 -13.29
N LEU A 161 6.95 -7.89 -12.90
CA LEU A 161 7.78 -7.29 -11.86
C LEU A 161 9.07 -6.73 -12.46
N GLY A 162 9.41 -5.50 -12.08
CA GLY A 162 10.72 -4.95 -12.29
C GLY A 162 11.77 -5.58 -11.38
N THR A 163 12.97 -5.04 -11.36
CA THR A 163 14.08 -5.50 -10.52
C THR A 163 14.10 -4.78 -9.18
N GLY A 164 14.48 -5.51 -8.11
CA GLY A 164 14.67 -4.92 -6.80
C GLY A 164 13.40 -4.35 -6.15
N VAL A 165 12.22 -4.84 -6.55
CA VAL A 165 10.93 -4.33 -6.09
C VAL A 165 10.89 -4.21 -4.56
N PHE A 166 11.45 -5.18 -3.83
CA PHE A 166 11.46 -5.24 -2.37
C PHE A 166 12.87 -5.13 -1.76
N SER A 167 13.86 -4.64 -2.51
CA SER A 167 15.22 -4.48 -2.00
C SER A 167 15.25 -3.67 -0.72
N GLY A 168 15.91 -4.17 0.33
CA GLY A 168 16.02 -3.49 1.63
C GLY A 168 14.78 -3.62 2.52
N CYS A 169 13.79 -4.44 2.14
CA CYS A 169 12.76 -4.93 3.06
C CYS A 169 13.32 -6.02 3.98
N ASP A 170 12.66 -6.29 5.11
CA ASP A 170 13.07 -7.39 6.00
C ASP A 170 12.60 -8.74 5.45
N ALA A 171 13.47 -9.43 4.71
CA ALA A 171 13.17 -10.69 4.07
C ALA A 171 12.80 -11.82 5.05
N LYS A 172 13.32 -11.75 6.29
CA LYS A 172 13.15 -12.81 7.31
C LYS A 172 11.88 -12.66 8.12
N ASN A 173 11.52 -11.42 8.45
CA ASN A 173 10.41 -11.16 9.36
C ASN A 173 9.14 -10.70 8.64
N CYS A 174 9.19 -10.46 7.33
CA CYS A 174 8.01 -10.16 6.52
C CYS A 174 7.40 -11.46 5.96
N THR A 175 6.10 -11.62 6.13
CA THR A 175 5.33 -12.72 5.54
C THR A 175 4.56 -12.25 4.32
N VAL A 176 4.71 -12.94 3.20
CA VAL A 176 3.94 -12.70 1.97
C VAL A 176 2.80 -13.70 1.90
N TYR A 177 1.59 -13.19 1.78
CA TYR A 177 0.36 -13.98 1.64
C TYR A 177 -0.05 -13.96 0.17
N VAL A 178 -0.11 -15.13 -0.48
CA VAL A 178 -0.43 -15.30 -1.90
C VAL A 178 -1.68 -16.17 -2.08
N PRO A 179 -2.42 -16.06 -3.21
CA PRO A 179 -3.60 -16.90 -3.44
C PRO A 179 -3.27 -18.39 -3.43
N THR A 180 -4.21 -19.21 -2.96
CA THR A 180 -4.08 -20.68 -2.94
C THR A 180 -3.78 -21.23 -4.33
N GLY A 181 -2.77 -22.08 -4.44
CA GLY A 181 -2.32 -22.71 -5.69
C GLY A 181 -1.32 -21.88 -6.50
N THR A 182 -0.82 -20.75 -5.95
CA THR A 182 0.11 -19.86 -6.66
C THR A 182 1.51 -19.78 -6.01
N TYR A 183 1.76 -20.57 -4.97
CA TYR A 183 3.02 -20.53 -4.19
C TYR A 183 4.27 -20.58 -5.08
N ASP A 184 4.35 -21.56 -5.97
CA ASP A 184 5.55 -21.77 -6.80
C ASP A 184 5.79 -20.60 -7.75
N ASP A 185 4.75 -20.03 -8.35
CA ASP A 185 4.85 -18.89 -9.25
C ASP A 185 5.38 -17.65 -8.52
N TYR A 186 4.88 -17.40 -7.30
CA TYR A 186 5.32 -16.28 -6.48
C TYR A 186 6.74 -16.50 -5.93
N TRP A 187 7.06 -17.73 -5.51
CA TRP A 187 8.41 -18.08 -5.06
C TRP A 187 9.47 -17.89 -6.14
N LEU A 188 9.16 -18.16 -7.40
CA LEU A 188 10.06 -17.99 -8.56
C LEU A 188 10.14 -16.54 -9.06
N SER A 189 9.44 -15.61 -8.46
CA SER A 189 9.42 -14.19 -8.80
C SER A 189 10.24 -13.33 -7.82
N GLU A 190 10.19 -11.99 -7.96
CA GLU A 190 10.78 -11.05 -7.00
C GLU A 190 10.18 -11.20 -5.57
N PHE A 191 9.00 -11.81 -5.41
CA PHE A 191 8.45 -12.14 -4.09
C PHE A 191 9.24 -13.26 -3.39
N GLY A 192 9.97 -14.10 -4.12
CA GLY A 192 10.90 -15.09 -3.58
C GLY A 192 12.10 -14.46 -2.83
N TYR A 193 12.22 -13.14 -2.81
CA TYR A 193 13.10 -12.40 -1.91
C TYR A 193 12.77 -12.67 -0.43
N PHE A 194 11.51 -12.93 -0.10
CA PHE A 194 11.05 -13.18 1.26
C PHE A 194 11.14 -14.66 1.63
N GLU A 195 11.62 -14.94 2.86
CA GLU A 195 11.76 -16.31 3.36
C GLU A 195 10.42 -16.96 3.74
N ASN A 196 9.38 -16.14 3.96
CA ASN A 196 8.06 -16.59 4.43
C ASN A 196 6.99 -16.26 3.38
N ILE A 197 6.62 -17.23 2.56
CA ILE A 197 5.46 -17.15 1.65
C ILE A 197 4.40 -18.15 2.13
N VAL A 198 3.16 -17.69 2.27
CA VAL A 198 2.02 -18.47 2.78
C VAL A 198 0.83 -18.31 1.86
N GLU A 199 0.22 -19.41 1.47
CA GLU A 199 -1.01 -19.38 0.69
C GLU A 199 -2.23 -19.04 1.56
N PHE A 200 -3.15 -18.24 1.01
CA PHE A 200 -4.42 -17.91 1.65
C PHE A 200 -5.58 -17.93 0.65
N ASP A 201 -6.79 -18.15 1.13
CA ASP A 201 -7.99 -18.00 0.29
C ASP A 201 -8.29 -16.51 0.04
N ALA A 202 -7.90 -16.04 -1.14
CA ALA A 202 -8.08 -14.65 -1.56
C ALA A 202 -9.55 -14.31 -1.89
N THR A 203 -10.43 -15.31 -2.07
CA THR A 203 -11.82 -15.09 -2.47
C THR A 203 -12.70 -14.56 -1.32
N GLY A 204 -12.23 -14.71 -0.08
CA GLY A 204 -13.00 -14.36 1.12
C GLY A 204 -14.28 -15.19 1.29
N ILE A 205 -14.55 -16.11 0.38
CA ILE A 205 -15.63 -17.09 0.45
C ILE A 205 -15.00 -18.36 1.01
N ASP A 206 -15.29 -18.69 2.28
CA ASP A 206 -15.02 -20.00 2.79
C ASP A 206 -15.66 -21.03 1.83
N LYS A 207 -14.86 -21.59 0.91
CA LYS A 207 -15.27 -22.85 0.30
C LYS A 207 -15.41 -23.80 1.45
N VAL A 208 -16.64 -24.03 1.86
CA VAL A 208 -17.00 -25.16 2.72
C VAL A 208 -16.70 -26.41 1.92
N THR A 209 -15.43 -26.78 1.87
CA THR A 209 -15.07 -28.15 1.58
C THR A 209 -15.50 -28.91 2.84
N THR A 210 -16.60 -29.60 2.74
CA THR A 210 -17.05 -30.59 3.74
C THR A 210 -16.07 -31.76 3.75
N SER A 211 -14.83 -31.50 4.18
CA SER A 211 -13.95 -32.52 4.71
C SER A 211 -14.30 -32.65 6.18
N THR A 212 -15.09 -33.63 6.50
CA THR A 212 -15.59 -33.95 7.86
C THR A 212 -14.48 -34.32 8.84
N ASP A 213 -13.21 -34.40 8.40
CA ASP A 213 -12.11 -34.97 9.19
C ASP A 213 -10.93 -33.99 9.44
N ALA A 214 -10.96 -32.76 8.92
CA ALA A 214 -9.87 -31.82 9.14
C ALA A 214 -9.88 -31.30 10.59
N LYS A 215 -8.81 -31.58 11.35
CA LYS A 215 -8.63 -31.12 12.73
C LYS A 215 -7.93 -29.77 12.74
N GLU A 216 -8.41 -28.84 13.58
CA GLU A 216 -7.70 -27.59 13.84
C GLU A 216 -6.32 -27.88 14.46
N LEU A 217 -5.25 -27.39 13.82
CA LEU A 217 -3.87 -27.53 14.29
C LEU A 217 -3.41 -26.33 15.08
N SER A 218 -3.81 -25.12 14.67
CA SER A 218 -3.40 -23.88 15.31
C SER A 218 -4.33 -22.74 14.94
N ARG A 219 -4.40 -21.76 15.82
CA ARG A 219 -5.24 -20.58 15.68
C ARG A 219 -4.43 -19.31 15.99
N TYR A 220 -4.68 -18.25 15.25
CA TYR A 220 -3.97 -16.97 15.36
C TYR A 220 -4.95 -15.81 15.30
N LEU A 221 -4.61 -14.70 15.94
CA LEU A 221 -5.23 -13.40 15.62
C LEU A 221 -4.76 -12.91 14.25
N VAL A 222 -5.50 -11.95 13.67
CA VAL A 222 -5.11 -11.31 12.41
C VAL A 222 -3.74 -10.59 12.47
N ASN A 223 -3.22 -10.32 13.65
CA ASN A 223 -1.89 -9.77 13.89
C ASN A 223 -0.78 -10.85 14.00
N GLY A 224 -1.10 -12.12 13.71
CA GLY A 224 -0.16 -13.25 13.76
C GLY A 224 0.06 -13.86 15.16
N GLN A 225 -0.53 -13.33 16.23
CA GLN A 225 -0.39 -13.89 17.57
C GLN A 225 -1.10 -15.25 17.67
N ARG A 226 -0.38 -16.30 18.06
CA ARG A 226 -0.94 -17.63 18.26
C ARG A 226 -1.87 -17.67 19.47
N LEU A 227 -3.02 -18.29 19.31
CA LEU A 227 -4.02 -18.46 20.36
C LEU A 227 -4.06 -19.92 20.85
N SER A 228 -4.25 -20.11 22.16
CA SER A 228 -4.50 -21.41 22.79
C SER A 228 -5.99 -21.80 22.79
N ALA A 229 -6.88 -20.82 22.55
CA ALA A 229 -8.33 -20.99 22.47
C ALA A 229 -8.92 -19.92 21.54
N PRO A 230 -10.17 -20.09 21.04
CA PRO A 230 -10.85 -19.05 20.26
C PRO A 230 -10.95 -17.73 21.02
N ALA A 231 -10.57 -16.62 20.40
CA ALA A 231 -10.71 -15.29 20.94
C ALA A 231 -11.77 -14.52 20.16
N LYS A 232 -12.51 -13.65 20.82
CA LYS A 232 -13.54 -12.81 20.19
C LYS A 232 -12.95 -11.99 19.03
N GLY A 233 -13.66 -11.98 17.89
CA GLY A 233 -13.25 -11.31 16.67
C GLY A 233 -12.82 -12.28 15.57
N LEU A 234 -12.05 -11.79 14.59
CA LEU A 234 -11.58 -12.59 13.47
C LEU A 234 -10.33 -13.39 13.84
N ASN A 235 -10.41 -14.71 13.72
CA ASN A 235 -9.30 -15.63 13.98
C ASN A 235 -8.86 -16.29 12.66
N ILE A 236 -7.56 -16.57 12.53
CA ILE A 236 -6.99 -17.37 11.45
C ILE A 236 -6.74 -18.75 12.00
N VAL A 237 -7.34 -19.77 11.38
CA VAL A 237 -7.26 -21.18 11.84
C VAL A 237 -6.60 -22.01 10.77
N LYS A 238 -5.54 -22.75 11.15
CA LYS A 238 -4.87 -23.75 10.31
C LYS A 238 -5.37 -25.15 10.65
N TYR A 239 -5.70 -25.92 9.63
CA TYR A 239 -6.23 -27.29 9.74
C TYR A 239 -5.20 -28.34 9.30
N SER A 240 -5.47 -29.61 9.66
CA SER A 240 -4.60 -30.77 9.36
C SER A 240 -4.53 -31.13 7.87
N ASP A 241 -5.48 -30.65 7.05
CA ASP A 241 -5.50 -30.79 5.59
C ASP A 241 -4.68 -29.71 4.88
N GLY A 242 -3.98 -28.84 5.65
CA GLY A 242 -3.22 -27.72 5.13
C GLY A 242 -4.05 -26.46 4.89
N SER A 243 -5.39 -26.53 4.98
CA SER A 243 -6.24 -25.35 4.78
C SER A 243 -6.09 -24.34 5.91
N VAL A 244 -6.27 -23.06 5.56
CA VAL A 244 -6.28 -21.94 6.51
C VAL A 244 -7.59 -21.19 6.34
N LYS A 245 -8.34 -20.99 7.42
CA LYS A 245 -9.64 -20.31 7.39
C LYS A 245 -9.66 -19.09 8.31
N LYS A 246 -10.38 -18.05 7.90
CA LYS A 246 -10.77 -16.94 8.77
C LYS A 246 -12.08 -17.33 9.46
N VAL A 247 -12.08 -17.37 10.78
CA VAL A 247 -13.24 -17.75 11.60
C VAL A 247 -13.63 -16.58 12.49
N ALA A 248 -14.84 -16.09 12.32
CA ALA A 248 -15.40 -15.08 13.21
C ALA A 248 -15.86 -15.77 14.52
N VAL A 249 -15.36 -15.29 15.66
CA VAL A 249 -15.75 -15.74 17.01
C VAL A 249 -16.55 -14.62 17.66
N GLN A 250 -17.80 -14.88 17.97
CA GLN A 250 -18.76 -13.94 18.62
C GLN A 250 -18.52 -13.85 20.13
#